data_b3e6bedfb20b8cfd9c4d0cab05d1d898
#
_entry.id   b3e6bedfb20b8cfd9c4d0cab05d1d898
#
_cell.length_a   1.000
_cell.length_b   1.000
_cell.length_c   1.000
_cell.angle_alpha   90.00
_cell.angle_beta   90.00
_cell.angle_gamma   90.00
#
_symmetry.space_group_name_H-M   'P 1'
#
loop_
_entity.id
_entity.type
_entity.pdbx_description
1 polymer ?
#
loop_
_entity_poly.entity_id
_entity_poly.type
_entity_poly.pdbx_seq_one_letter_code
_entity_poly.pdbx_strand_id
1 'polypeptide(L)'
;MTEDTMAEGLTERLEQLEKSVRRAAETITRLRKERDSLQAKVVGLEAKLGAAEADRAELAGLRQERKEVLAQVDGIIKELDRLDIQ
;
A
#
# COMPACT_ATOMS: atom_id res chain seq x y z
N MET A 1 22.06 -36.10 48.29
CA MET A 1 21.12 -36.56 47.25
C MET A 1 20.06 -35.54 46.90
N THR A 2 19.51 -34.79 47.84
CA THR A 2 18.56 -33.71 47.54
C THR A 2 19.19 -32.55 46.77
N GLU A 3 20.48 -32.25 47.02
CA GLU A 3 21.21 -31.18 46.30
C GLU A 3 21.40 -31.49 44.82
N ASP A 4 21.72 -32.75 44.49
CA ASP A 4 21.90 -33.19 43.09
C ASP A 4 20.57 -33.12 42.34
N THR A 5 19.47 -33.50 42.98
CA THR A 5 18.15 -33.44 42.36
C THR A 5 17.71 -31.99 42.14
N MET A 6 18.04 -31.09 43.07
CA MET A 6 17.78 -29.64 42.88
C MET A 6 18.63 -29.05 41.77
N ALA A 7 19.92 -29.44 41.68
CA ALA A 7 20.82 -28.98 40.63
C ALA A 7 20.36 -29.43 39.24
N GLU A 8 19.91 -30.68 39.15
CA GLU A 8 19.33 -31.22 37.90
C GLU A 8 18.04 -30.49 37.51
N GLY A 9 17.18 -30.21 38.45
CA GLY A 9 15.95 -29.46 38.22
C GLY A 9 16.21 -28.02 37.77
N LEU A 10 17.21 -27.36 38.36
CA LEU A 10 17.63 -26.02 37.93
C LEU A 10 18.23 -26.03 36.53
N THR A 11 19.07 -27.03 36.22
CA THR A 11 19.66 -27.19 34.90
C THR A 11 18.59 -27.37 33.83
N GLU A 12 17.61 -28.22 34.08
CA GLU A 12 16.49 -28.43 33.18
C GLU A 12 15.67 -27.15 32.93
N ARG A 13 15.43 -26.41 34.00
CA ARG A 13 14.70 -25.13 33.93
C ARG A 13 15.48 -24.10 33.14
N LEU A 14 16.79 -24.02 33.30
CA LEU A 14 17.67 -23.13 32.56
C LEU A 14 17.71 -23.50 31.08
N GLU A 15 17.75 -24.79 30.76
CA GLU A 15 17.70 -25.27 29.39
C GLU A 15 16.37 -24.93 28.72
N GLN A 16 15.27 -25.10 29.43
CA GLN A 16 13.94 -24.72 28.92
C GLN A 16 13.83 -23.23 28.71
N LEU A 17 14.38 -22.44 29.62
CA LEU A 17 14.41 -20.98 29.48
C LEU A 17 15.24 -20.56 28.28
N GLU A 18 16.41 -21.16 28.07
CA GLU A 18 17.25 -20.92 26.91
C GLU A 18 16.49 -21.20 25.60
N LYS A 19 15.80 -22.33 25.53
CA LYS A 19 14.99 -22.69 24.35
C LYS A 19 13.88 -21.70 24.11
N SER A 20 13.21 -21.26 25.19
CA SER A 20 12.15 -20.26 25.09
C SER A 20 12.69 -18.92 24.60
N VAL A 21 13.83 -18.50 25.09
CA VAL A 21 14.48 -17.26 24.65
C VAL A 21 14.88 -17.33 23.19
N ARG A 22 15.45 -18.45 22.76
CA ARG A 22 15.80 -18.65 21.34
C ARG A 22 14.58 -18.59 20.42
N ARG A 23 13.50 -19.26 20.82
CA ARG A 23 12.24 -19.22 20.06
C ARG A 23 11.68 -17.81 19.96
N ALA A 24 11.73 -17.09 21.08
CA ALA A 24 11.30 -15.69 21.10
C ALA A 24 12.16 -14.83 20.19
N ALA A 25 13.48 -15.01 20.21
CA ALA A 25 14.41 -14.28 19.36
C ALA A 25 14.15 -14.58 17.87
N GLU A 26 13.95 -15.85 17.52
CA GLU A 26 13.61 -16.27 16.16
C GLU A 26 12.29 -15.69 15.69
N THR A 27 11.29 -15.71 16.57
CA THR A 27 9.97 -15.12 16.29
C THR A 27 10.07 -13.63 16.06
N ILE A 28 10.82 -12.92 16.89
CA ILE A 28 11.05 -11.48 16.74
C ILE A 28 11.72 -11.17 15.40
N THR A 29 12.76 -11.95 15.05
CA THR A 29 13.46 -11.78 13.78
C THR A 29 12.52 -11.98 12.58
N ARG A 30 11.71 -13.03 12.64
CA ARG A 30 10.72 -13.31 11.60
C ARG A 30 9.68 -12.20 11.48
N LEU A 31 9.15 -11.76 12.61
CA LEU A 31 8.14 -10.70 12.64
C LEU A 31 8.68 -9.38 12.12
N ARG A 32 9.95 -9.06 12.42
CA ARG A 32 10.60 -7.88 11.88
C ARG A 32 10.75 -7.94 10.36
N LYS A 33 11.12 -9.10 9.83
CA LYS A 33 11.23 -9.30 8.38
C LYS A 33 9.86 -9.18 7.70
N GLU A 34 8.83 -9.77 8.29
CA GLU A 34 7.46 -9.66 7.80
C GLU A 34 6.98 -8.21 7.82
N ARG A 35 7.23 -7.51 8.93
CA ARG A 35 6.92 -6.08 9.06
C ARG A 35 7.60 -5.26 7.98
N ASP A 36 8.90 -5.45 7.76
CA ASP A 36 9.65 -4.71 6.77
C ASP A 36 9.14 -5.00 5.35
N SER A 37 8.80 -6.25 5.07
CA SER A 37 8.21 -6.65 3.80
C SER A 37 6.85 -5.98 3.59
N LEU A 38 6.01 -5.95 4.63
CA LEU A 38 4.69 -5.31 4.56
C LEU A 38 4.80 -3.81 4.40
N GLN A 39 5.74 -3.17 5.09
CA GLN A 39 6.00 -1.74 4.94
C GLN A 39 6.42 -1.39 3.51
N ALA A 40 7.29 -2.20 2.91
CA ALA A 40 7.69 -2.01 1.52
C ALA A 40 6.51 -2.13 0.56
N LYS A 41 5.62 -3.10 0.80
CA LYS A 41 4.39 -3.28 0.01
C LYS A 41 3.45 -2.09 0.16
N VAL A 42 3.29 -1.58 1.37
CA VAL A 42 2.46 -0.40 1.65
C VAL A 42 2.99 0.81 0.89
N VAL A 43 4.29 1.07 0.96
CA VAL A 43 4.92 2.18 0.23
C VAL A 43 4.69 2.04 -1.28
N GLY A 44 4.86 0.83 -1.81
CA GLY A 44 4.62 0.55 -3.23
C GLY A 44 3.16 0.78 -3.62
N LEU A 45 2.22 0.35 -2.79
CA LEU A 45 0.79 0.54 -3.04
C LEU A 45 0.38 2.01 -2.95
N GLU A 46 0.94 2.76 -2.00
CA GLU A 46 0.70 4.19 -1.88
C GLU A 46 1.19 4.95 -3.12
N ALA A 47 2.37 4.57 -3.65
CA ALA A 47 2.89 5.16 -4.87
C ALA A 47 1.99 4.87 -6.07
N LYS A 48 1.49 3.64 -6.21
CA LYS A 48 0.55 3.26 -7.27
C LYS A 48 -0.77 3.99 -7.14
N LEU A 49 -1.27 4.14 -5.92
CA LEU A 49 -2.50 4.87 -5.67
C LEU A 49 -2.36 6.34 -6.05
N GLY A 50 -1.24 6.97 -5.66
CA GLY A 50 -0.96 8.35 -6.04
C GLY A 50 -0.90 8.54 -7.55
N ALA A 51 -0.26 7.62 -8.28
CA ALA A 51 -0.21 7.64 -9.73
C ALA A 51 -1.60 7.47 -10.35
N ALA A 52 -2.41 6.55 -9.81
CA ALA A 52 -3.78 6.33 -10.28
C ALA A 52 -4.67 7.55 -10.06
N GLU A 53 -4.53 8.22 -8.93
CA GLU A 53 -5.27 9.45 -8.63
C GLU A 53 -4.88 10.59 -9.57
N ALA A 54 -3.58 10.72 -9.88
CA ALA A 54 -3.10 11.69 -10.86
C ALA A 54 -3.67 11.43 -12.24
N ASP A 55 -3.70 10.16 -12.67
CA ASP A 55 -4.27 9.75 -13.95
C ASP A 55 -5.77 10.05 -14.02
N ARG A 56 -6.49 9.82 -12.94
CA ARG A 56 -7.93 10.15 -12.86
C ARG A 56 -8.18 11.64 -12.98
N ALA A 57 -7.36 12.45 -12.32
CA ALA A 57 -7.46 13.89 -12.39
C ALA A 57 -7.18 14.40 -13.82
N GLU A 58 -6.15 13.86 -14.47
CA GLU A 58 -5.83 14.16 -15.86
C GLU A 58 -6.97 13.78 -16.80
N LEU A 59 -7.53 12.58 -16.62
CA LEU A 59 -8.65 12.11 -17.45
C LEU A 59 -9.89 12.99 -17.26
N ALA A 60 -10.18 13.39 -16.04
CA ALA A 60 -11.29 14.32 -15.75
C ALA A 60 -11.09 15.66 -16.45
N GLY A 61 -9.86 16.18 -16.43
CA GLY A 61 -9.50 17.42 -17.12
C GLY A 61 -9.68 17.29 -18.64
N LEU A 62 -9.22 16.19 -19.23
CA LEU A 62 -9.36 15.94 -20.67
C LEU A 62 -10.83 15.79 -21.07
N ARG A 63 -11.65 15.15 -20.26
CA ARG A 63 -13.09 15.03 -20.51
C ARG A 63 -13.78 16.38 -20.46
N GLN A 64 -13.38 17.24 -19.53
CA GLN A 64 -13.93 18.59 -19.42
C GLN A 64 -13.54 19.44 -20.65
N GLU A 65 -12.27 19.39 -21.04
CA GLU A 65 -11.80 20.07 -22.26
C GLU A 65 -12.55 19.62 -23.49
N ARG A 66 -12.77 18.30 -23.62
CA ARG A 66 -13.54 17.74 -24.72
C ARG A 66 -14.95 18.29 -24.78
N LYS A 67 -15.63 18.36 -23.64
CA LYS A 67 -16.97 18.94 -23.57
C LYS A 67 -16.99 20.39 -24.01
N GLU A 68 -16.01 21.17 -23.59
CA GLU A 68 -15.90 22.58 -23.96
C GLU A 68 -15.66 22.76 -25.46
N VAL A 69 -14.76 21.97 -26.04
CA VAL A 69 -14.49 22.00 -27.48
C VAL A 69 -15.73 21.61 -28.29
N LEU A 70 -16.43 20.54 -27.88
CA LEU A 70 -17.64 20.10 -28.57
C LEU A 70 -18.73 21.17 -28.49
N ALA A 71 -18.88 21.84 -27.35
CA ALA A 71 -19.84 22.93 -27.19
C ALA A 71 -19.50 24.11 -28.10
N GLN A 72 -18.23 24.47 -28.23
CA GLN A 72 -17.77 25.53 -29.13
C GLN A 72 -18.03 25.17 -30.59
N VAL A 73 -17.70 23.93 -30.99
CA VAL A 73 -17.95 23.45 -32.35
C VAL A 73 -19.45 23.48 -32.66
N ASP A 74 -20.29 23.02 -31.76
CA ASP A 74 -21.74 23.02 -31.90
C ASP A 74 -22.28 24.45 -32.07
N GLY A 75 -21.77 25.39 -31.29
CA GLY A 75 -22.09 26.80 -31.37
C GLY A 75 -21.72 27.40 -32.72
N ILE A 76 -20.53 27.08 -33.24
CA ILE A 76 -20.09 27.54 -34.56
C ILE A 76 -20.98 26.97 -35.68
N ILE A 77 -21.31 25.69 -35.59
CA ILE A 77 -22.20 25.04 -36.57
C ILE A 77 -23.58 25.73 -36.61
N LYS A 78 -24.13 26.04 -35.46
CA LYS A 78 -25.40 26.74 -35.34
C LYS A 78 -25.36 28.14 -35.91
N GLU A 79 -24.28 28.87 -35.72
CA GLU A 79 -24.08 30.18 -36.33
C GLU A 79 -23.97 30.12 -37.84
N LEU A 80 -23.24 29.14 -38.37
CA LEU A 80 -23.12 28.92 -39.80
C LEU A 80 -24.47 28.57 -40.43
N ASP A 81 -25.25 27.71 -39.83
CA ASP A 81 -26.59 27.37 -40.27
C ASP A 81 -27.52 28.60 -40.32
N ARG A 82 -27.41 29.47 -39.35
CA ARG A 82 -28.16 30.71 -39.26
C ARG A 82 -27.79 31.65 -40.41
N LEU A 83 -26.52 31.74 -40.75
CA LEU A 83 -26.02 32.54 -41.86
C LEU A 83 -26.47 32.00 -43.23
N ASP A 84 -26.51 30.69 -43.42
CA ASP A 84 -26.96 30.04 -44.63
C ASP A 84 -28.44 30.28 -44.92
N ILE A 85 -29.24 30.43 -43.91
CA ILE A 85 -30.69 30.67 -44.04
C ILE A 85 -30.95 32.12 -44.48
N GLN A 86 -30.07 33.02 -44.09
CA GLN A 86 -30.19 34.43 -44.48
C GLN A 86 -29.64 34.68 -45.88
#